data_0f8e509a5d1c79f60e0787f939c50413
#
_entry.id   0f8e509a5d1c79f60e0787f939c50413
#
_cell.length_a   1.000
_cell.length_b   1.000
_cell.length_c   1.000
_cell.angle_alpha   90.00
_cell.angle_beta   90.00
_cell.angle_gamma   90.00
#
_symmetry.space_group_name_H-M   'P 1'
#
loop_
_entity.id
_entity.type
_entity.pdbx_description
1 polymer ?
#
loop_
_entity_poly.entity_id
_entity_poly.type
_entity_poly.pdbx_seq_one_letter_code
_entity_poly.pdbx_strand_id
1 'polypeptide(L)'
;MRERPSWTTPWSVTRALAVRFGGTGYVPPAALERGTKVHEWTANTDQSLDDVERPKCLDGYCSAYQDFLATMQPIWLKIESPVEHHHLGYHGILDRIGWLHGDINQYCVADIKTGGPREADRYQLAAYAMAAEPERYR
;
A
#
# COMPACT_ATOMS: atom_id res chain seq x y z
N MET A 1 -12.16 14.81 -3.16
CA MET A 1 -10.82 14.72 -3.78
C MET A 1 -9.80 14.94 -2.67
N ARG A 2 -8.97 13.93 -2.40
CA ARG A 2 -7.88 14.13 -1.42
C ARG A 2 -6.84 15.04 -2.04
N GLU A 3 -6.43 16.06 -1.31
CA GLU A 3 -5.31 16.91 -1.74
C GLU A 3 -4.04 16.05 -1.88
N ARG A 4 -3.29 16.29 -2.95
CA ARG A 4 -2.00 15.62 -3.12
C ARG A 4 -1.04 16.11 -2.06
N PRO A 5 -0.30 15.21 -1.38
CA PRO A 5 0.71 15.62 -0.43
C PRO A 5 1.75 16.54 -1.08
N SER A 6 2.16 17.57 -0.36
CA SER A 6 3.31 18.38 -0.75
C SER A 6 4.58 17.68 -0.28
N TRP A 7 5.38 17.20 -1.23
CA TRP A 7 6.61 16.47 -0.92
C TRP A 7 7.82 17.42 -0.82
N THR A 8 8.63 17.20 0.21
CA THR A 8 9.91 17.92 0.39
C THR A 8 11.10 17.13 -0.13
N THR A 9 10.92 15.85 -0.40
CA THR A 9 11.93 14.93 -0.92
C THR A 9 11.79 14.76 -2.44
N PRO A 10 12.92 14.57 -3.18
CA PRO A 10 12.89 14.59 -4.65
C PRO A 10 12.41 13.28 -5.30
N TRP A 11 12.51 12.14 -4.62
CA TRP A 11 12.27 10.83 -5.19
C TRP A 11 11.02 10.15 -4.64
N SER A 12 10.10 9.72 -5.50
CA SER A 12 9.10 8.74 -5.07
C SER A 12 9.72 7.34 -5.00
N VAL A 13 9.25 6.52 -4.07
CA VAL A 13 9.69 5.11 -3.95
C VAL A 13 9.51 4.38 -5.27
N THR A 14 8.35 4.50 -5.91
CA THR A 14 8.07 3.83 -7.19
C THR A 14 9.01 4.26 -8.31
N ARG A 15 9.36 5.54 -8.39
CA ARG A 15 10.31 6.03 -9.38
C ARG A 15 11.73 5.53 -9.11
N ALA A 16 12.17 5.52 -7.87
CA ALA A 16 13.48 4.99 -7.48
C ALA A 16 13.61 3.51 -7.81
N LEU A 17 12.58 2.71 -7.54
CA LEU A 17 12.54 1.29 -7.87
C LEU A 17 12.53 1.05 -9.39
N ALA A 18 11.80 1.86 -10.15
CA ALA A 18 11.79 1.78 -11.60
C ALA A 18 13.19 2.02 -12.20
N VAL A 19 13.96 2.94 -11.65
CA VAL A 19 15.35 3.18 -12.07
C VAL A 19 16.24 1.95 -11.78
N ARG A 20 16.06 1.32 -10.62
CA ARG A 20 16.92 0.19 -10.20
C ARG A 20 16.58 -1.13 -10.89
N PHE A 21 15.29 -1.44 -11.05
CA PHE A 21 14.81 -2.75 -11.50
C PHE A 21 14.35 -2.78 -12.96
N GLY A 22 14.58 -1.71 -13.69
CA GLY A 22 14.09 -1.56 -15.03
C GLY A 22 12.70 -0.95 -15.06
N GLY A 23 12.56 -0.06 -16.01
CA GLY A 23 11.37 0.74 -16.16
C GLY A 23 10.15 -0.11 -16.39
N THR A 24 9.12 0.46 -16.06
CA THR A 24 7.77 0.16 -16.37
C THR A 24 7.64 -0.29 -17.80
N GLY A 25 7.55 -1.59 -18.01
CA GLY A 25 6.95 -2.12 -19.21
C GLY A 25 5.56 -1.49 -19.37
N TYR A 26 5.04 -1.53 -20.57
CA TYR A 26 3.68 -1.09 -20.82
C TYR A 26 2.70 -1.78 -19.85
N VAL A 27 1.99 -0.99 -19.06
CA VAL A 27 0.89 -1.46 -18.22
C VAL A 27 -0.42 -1.12 -18.92
N PRO A 28 -1.24 -2.11 -19.28
CA PRO A 28 -2.52 -1.85 -19.92
C PRO A 28 -3.39 -0.90 -19.07
N PRO A 29 -4.10 0.08 -19.68
CA PRO A 29 -4.99 0.98 -18.94
C PRO A 29 -6.00 0.25 -18.06
N ALA A 30 -6.53 -0.89 -18.51
CA ALA A 30 -7.46 -1.71 -17.75
C ALA A 30 -6.83 -2.27 -16.45
N ALA A 31 -5.54 -2.62 -16.48
CA ALA A 31 -4.82 -3.10 -15.30
C ALA A 31 -4.57 -1.96 -14.28
N LEU A 32 -4.24 -0.76 -14.76
CA LEU A 32 -4.11 0.43 -13.91
C LEU A 32 -5.44 0.79 -13.25
N GLU A 33 -6.51 0.81 -14.01
CA GLU A 33 -7.86 1.09 -13.51
C GLU A 33 -8.29 0.05 -12.46
N ARG A 34 -8.04 -1.22 -12.72
CA ARG A 34 -8.31 -2.32 -11.78
C ARG A 34 -7.57 -2.10 -10.47
N GLY A 35 -6.28 -1.82 -10.53
CA GLY A 35 -5.46 -1.55 -9.35
C GLY A 35 -6.02 -0.38 -8.53
N THR A 36 -6.33 0.74 -9.18
CA THR A 36 -6.91 1.92 -8.55
C THR A 36 -8.24 1.59 -7.85
N LYS A 37 -9.13 0.89 -8.52
CA LYS A 37 -10.44 0.51 -7.94
C LYS A 37 -10.32 -0.45 -6.77
N VAL A 38 -9.39 -1.40 -6.83
CA VAL A 38 -9.14 -2.34 -5.72
C VAL A 38 -8.59 -1.58 -4.51
N HIS A 39 -7.62 -0.69 -4.69
CA HIS A 39 -7.10 0.16 -3.62
C HIS A 39 -8.19 1.02 -2.99
N GLU A 40 -9.02 1.65 -3.79
CA GLU A 40 -10.14 2.47 -3.33
C GLU A 40 -11.16 1.64 -2.53
N TRP A 41 -11.57 0.49 -3.07
CA TRP A 41 -12.54 -0.38 -2.41
C TRP A 41 -12.01 -0.91 -1.08
N THR A 42 -10.78 -1.40 -1.04
CA THR A 42 -10.15 -1.92 0.18
C THR A 42 -9.97 -0.83 1.25
N ALA A 43 -9.58 0.38 0.84
CA ALA A 43 -9.44 1.51 1.75
C ALA A 43 -10.80 1.93 2.33
N ASN A 44 -11.84 1.99 1.51
CA ASN A 44 -13.19 2.30 1.97
C ASN A 44 -13.73 1.22 2.92
N THR A 45 -13.47 -0.05 2.61
CA THR A 45 -13.85 -1.18 3.46
C THR A 45 -13.19 -1.09 4.84
N ASP A 46 -11.91 -0.78 4.89
CA ASP A 46 -11.16 -0.67 6.14
C ASP A 46 -11.52 0.57 6.98
N GLN A 47 -12.02 1.62 6.34
CA GLN A 47 -12.40 2.87 7.00
C GLN A 47 -13.89 2.95 7.34
N SER A 48 -14.71 2.08 6.80
CA SER A 48 -16.16 2.08 6.95
C SER A 48 -16.62 0.97 7.90
N LEU A 49 -17.63 1.28 8.71
CA LEU A 49 -18.35 0.28 9.52
C LEU A 49 -19.50 -0.34 8.74
N ASP A 50 -19.85 0.23 7.60
CA ASP A 50 -20.95 -0.25 6.74
C ASP A 50 -20.41 -1.06 5.56
N ASP A 51 -21.25 -1.90 4.98
CA ASP A 51 -20.92 -2.65 3.79
C ASP A 51 -20.68 -1.71 2.61
N VAL A 52 -19.51 -1.84 2.00
CA VAL A 52 -19.14 -1.09 0.80
C VAL A 52 -19.54 -1.92 -0.43
N GLU A 53 -20.27 -1.30 -1.35
CA GLU A 53 -20.67 -1.94 -2.59
C GLU A 53 -19.46 -2.44 -3.39
N ARG A 54 -19.51 -3.72 -3.78
CA ARG A 54 -18.46 -4.33 -4.59
C ARG A 54 -18.65 -3.99 -6.07
N PRO A 55 -17.62 -3.50 -6.74
CA PRO A 55 -17.64 -3.43 -8.20
C PRO A 55 -17.73 -4.85 -8.78
N LYS A 56 -18.69 -5.10 -9.64
CA LYS A 56 -18.96 -6.45 -10.19
C LYS A 56 -17.74 -7.11 -10.85
N CYS A 57 -16.94 -6.32 -11.56
CA CYS A 57 -15.75 -6.81 -12.24
C CYS A 57 -14.56 -7.12 -11.30
N LEU A 58 -14.66 -6.80 -10.01
CA LEU A 58 -13.61 -6.95 -9.01
C LEU A 58 -13.97 -7.96 -7.91
N ASP A 59 -15.03 -8.72 -8.08
CA ASP A 59 -15.58 -9.60 -7.05
C ASP A 59 -14.53 -10.59 -6.49
N GLY A 60 -13.69 -11.16 -7.35
CA GLY A 60 -12.60 -12.05 -6.93
C GLY A 60 -11.57 -11.37 -6.02
N TYR A 61 -11.18 -10.14 -6.34
CA TYR A 61 -10.26 -9.36 -5.51
C TYR A 61 -10.90 -8.96 -4.18
N CYS A 62 -12.15 -8.57 -4.21
CA CYS A 62 -12.90 -8.21 -3.01
C CYS A 62 -13.06 -9.42 -2.07
N SER A 63 -13.39 -10.59 -2.61
CA SER A 63 -13.48 -11.82 -1.84
C SER A 63 -12.14 -12.22 -1.23
N ALA A 64 -11.06 -12.16 -1.99
CA ALA A 64 -9.72 -12.45 -1.49
C ALA A 64 -9.31 -11.50 -0.35
N TYR A 65 -9.64 -10.22 -0.46
CA TYR A 65 -9.36 -9.27 0.60
C TYR A 65 -10.21 -9.52 1.85
N GLN A 66 -11.46 -9.88 1.70
CA GLN A 66 -12.31 -10.25 2.85
C GLN A 66 -11.81 -11.52 3.54
N ASP A 67 -11.36 -12.52 2.81
CA ASP A 67 -10.74 -13.72 3.37
C ASP A 67 -9.45 -13.36 4.14
N PHE A 68 -8.65 -12.45 3.62
CA PHE A 68 -7.50 -11.90 4.34
C PHE A 68 -7.91 -11.23 5.65
N LEU A 69 -8.92 -10.36 5.64
CA LEU A 69 -9.41 -9.69 6.84
C LEU A 69 -9.92 -10.70 7.90
N ALA A 70 -10.65 -11.71 7.47
CA ALA A 70 -11.17 -12.75 8.35
C ALA A 70 -10.06 -13.62 8.96
N THR A 71 -9.03 -13.94 8.16
CA THR A 71 -7.93 -14.81 8.58
C THR A 71 -6.90 -14.07 9.41
N MET A 72 -6.48 -12.88 8.96
CA MET A 72 -5.38 -12.15 9.57
C MET A 72 -5.83 -11.15 10.64
N GLN A 73 -7.11 -10.83 10.68
CA GLN A 73 -7.73 -9.92 11.66
C GLN A 73 -6.88 -8.67 11.93
N PRO A 74 -6.55 -7.89 10.89
CA PRO A 74 -5.66 -6.75 11.05
C PRO A 74 -6.31 -5.64 11.88
N ILE A 75 -5.46 -4.91 12.60
CA ILE A 75 -5.82 -3.64 13.23
C ILE A 75 -4.97 -2.58 12.56
N TRP A 76 -5.58 -1.80 11.67
CA TRP A 76 -4.85 -0.77 10.92
C TRP A 76 -4.71 0.51 11.73
N LEU A 77 -3.46 0.97 11.86
CA LEU A 77 -3.12 2.25 12.46
C LEU A 77 -3.18 3.38 11.43
N LYS A 78 -2.72 3.09 10.21
CA LYS A 78 -2.77 4.05 9.09
C LYS A 78 -3.18 3.33 7.81
N ILE A 79 -3.97 4.03 7.00
CA ILE A 79 -4.51 3.56 5.73
C ILE A 79 -4.24 4.65 4.69
N GLU A 80 -3.63 4.29 3.54
CA GLU A 80 -3.28 5.21 2.45
C GLU A 80 -2.56 6.46 2.99
N SER A 81 -1.48 6.25 3.73
CA SER A 81 -0.78 7.31 4.46
C SER A 81 0.47 7.78 3.75
N PRO A 82 0.65 9.09 3.56
CA PRO A 82 1.90 9.62 3.03
C PRO A 82 3.05 9.43 4.02
N VAL A 83 4.21 9.07 3.51
CA VAL A 83 5.45 8.94 4.26
C VAL A 83 6.62 9.58 3.53
N GLU A 84 7.54 10.15 4.28
CA GLU A 84 8.79 10.69 3.76
C GLU A 84 9.97 10.22 4.60
N HIS A 85 11.06 9.89 3.94
CA HIS A 85 12.34 9.64 4.59
C HIS A 85 13.31 10.78 4.23
N HIS A 86 13.39 11.80 5.07
CA HIS A 86 14.12 13.03 4.78
C HIS A 86 15.62 12.81 4.59
N HIS A 87 16.22 11.93 5.39
CA HIS A 87 17.65 11.64 5.31
C HIS A 87 18.04 10.96 3.99
N LEU A 88 17.25 9.99 3.54
CA LEU A 88 17.49 9.30 2.28
C LEU A 88 16.82 9.96 1.06
N GLY A 89 16.01 10.98 1.28
CA GLY A 89 15.45 11.82 0.24
C GLY A 89 14.34 11.19 -0.59
N TYR A 90 13.52 10.31 -0.02
CA TYR A 90 12.41 9.71 -0.74
C TYR A 90 11.06 9.82 -0.01
N HIS A 91 10.00 9.64 -0.77
CA HIS A 91 8.62 9.69 -0.29
C HIS A 91 7.74 8.63 -0.98
N GLY A 92 6.57 8.43 -0.44
CA GLY A 92 5.54 7.59 -1.04
C GLY A 92 4.25 7.60 -0.22
N ILE A 93 3.30 6.80 -0.66
CA ILE A 93 2.05 6.54 0.05
C ILE A 93 2.02 5.06 0.39
N LEU A 94 2.10 4.73 1.67
CA LEU A 94 1.95 3.36 2.12
C LEU A 94 0.47 2.96 2.17
N ASP A 95 0.16 1.73 1.80
CA ASP A 95 -1.22 1.27 1.80
C ASP A 95 -1.74 1.06 3.22
N ARG A 96 -1.04 0.27 4.02
CA ARG A 96 -1.46 -0.08 5.38
C ARG A 96 -0.26 -0.19 6.32
N ILE A 97 -0.44 0.24 7.55
CA ILE A 97 0.44 -0.09 8.67
C ILE A 97 -0.40 -0.41 9.91
N GLY A 98 -0.04 -1.45 10.63
CA GLY A 98 -0.75 -1.86 11.82
C GLY A 98 -0.27 -3.20 12.35
N TRP A 99 -1.18 -3.96 12.93
CA TRP A 99 -0.91 -5.27 13.53
C TRP A 99 -1.78 -6.35 12.92
N LEU A 100 -1.27 -7.57 12.85
CA LEU A 100 -2.01 -8.76 12.44
C LEU A 100 -2.32 -9.64 13.66
N HIS A 101 -3.50 -10.27 13.68
CA HIS A 101 -3.96 -11.14 14.77
C HIS A 101 -3.93 -10.51 16.17
N GLY A 102 -3.97 -9.19 16.26
CA GLY A 102 -3.89 -8.51 17.54
C GLY A 102 -2.53 -8.60 18.24
N ASP A 103 -1.48 -9.04 17.53
CA ASP A 103 -0.11 -9.02 18.07
C ASP A 103 0.44 -7.60 18.09
N ILE A 104 0.24 -6.94 19.20
CA ILE A 104 0.66 -5.55 19.42
C ILE A 104 2.19 -5.36 19.47
N ASN A 105 2.96 -6.45 19.48
CA ASN A 105 4.42 -6.40 19.53
C ASN A 105 5.05 -6.32 18.13
N GLN A 106 4.26 -6.57 17.10
CA GLN A 106 4.74 -6.59 15.72
C GLN A 106 3.94 -5.67 14.82
N TYR A 107 4.53 -4.54 14.48
CA TYR A 107 4.03 -3.75 13.37
C TYR A 107 4.30 -4.45 12.05
N CYS A 108 3.32 -4.38 11.17
CA CYS A 108 3.52 -4.76 9.77
C CYS A 108 3.17 -3.60 8.85
N VAL A 109 3.90 -3.50 7.76
CA VAL A 109 3.53 -2.71 6.59
C VAL A 109 2.97 -3.67 5.55
N ALA A 110 1.78 -3.40 5.07
CA ALA A 110 1.14 -4.21 4.04
C ALA A 110 0.90 -3.37 2.79
N ASP A 111 1.09 -4.00 1.64
CA ASP A 111 0.90 -3.39 0.34
C ASP A 111 -0.03 -4.26 -0.49
N ILE A 112 -1.04 -3.64 -1.10
CA ILE A 112 -2.09 -4.33 -1.83
C ILE A 112 -1.73 -4.35 -3.31
N LYS A 113 -1.60 -5.54 -3.86
CA LYS A 113 -1.26 -5.75 -5.27
C LYS A 113 -2.36 -6.54 -5.98
N THR A 114 -2.64 -6.17 -7.20
CA THR A 114 -3.58 -6.88 -8.08
C THR A 114 -2.89 -7.73 -9.13
N GLY A 115 -1.56 -7.65 -9.20
CA GLY A 115 -0.71 -8.49 -10.06
C GLY A 115 0.07 -9.51 -9.26
N GLY A 116 0.86 -10.34 -9.95
CA GLY A 116 1.77 -11.28 -9.31
C GLY A 116 2.90 -10.58 -8.55
N PRO A 117 3.54 -11.27 -7.58
CA PRO A 117 4.63 -10.70 -6.82
C PRO A 117 5.85 -10.42 -7.70
N ARG A 118 6.53 -9.30 -7.43
CA ARG A 118 7.75 -8.87 -8.12
C ARG A 118 8.87 -8.66 -7.11
N GLU A 119 10.11 -8.77 -7.57
CA GLU A 119 11.27 -8.51 -6.71
C GLU A 119 11.24 -7.11 -6.09
N ALA A 120 10.84 -6.11 -6.86
CA ALA A 120 10.75 -4.73 -6.40
C ALA A 120 9.77 -4.54 -5.22
N ASP A 121 8.77 -5.38 -5.07
CA ASP A 121 7.73 -5.23 -4.04
C ASP A 121 8.28 -5.31 -2.62
N ARG A 122 9.26 -6.19 -2.36
CA ARG A 122 9.91 -6.27 -1.05
C ARG A 122 10.74 -5.02 -0.70
N TYR A 123 11.36 -4.41 -1.69
CA TYR A 123 12.10 -3.17 -1.49
C TYR A 123 11.16 -1.99 -1.26
N GLN A 124 10.01 -2.00 -1.92
CA GLN A 124 8.96 -1.01 -1.66
C GLN A 124 8.45 -1.09 -0.21
N LEU A 125 8.17 -2.29 0.28
CA LEU A 125 7.77 -2.50 1.68
C LEU A 125 8.86 -2.06 2.66
N ALA A 126 10.11 -2.39 2.40
CA ALA A 126 11.23 -1.96 3.23
C ALA A 126 11.37 -0.44 3.26
N ALA A 127 11.26 0.22 2.11
CA ALA A 127 11.32 1.67 2.03
C ALA A 127 10.18 2.34 2.81
N TYR A 128 8.98 1.83 2.72
CA TYR A 128 7.84 2.34 3.48
C TYR A 128 7.99 2.11 4.98
N ALA A 129 8.46 0.94 5.40
CA ALA A 129 8.71 0.66 6.80
C ALA A 129 9.77 1.60 7.41
N MET A 130 10.86 1.84 6.69
CA MET A 130 11.90 2.78 7.11
C MET A 130 11.39 4.21 7.20
N ALA A 131 10.56 4.65 6.27
CA ALA A 131 10.00 6.00 6.27
C ALA A 131 8.92 6.18 7.36
N ALA A 132 8.17 5.14 7.67
CA ALA A 132 7.13 5.17 8.70
C ALA A 132 7.70 5.19 10.13
N GLU A 133 8.83 4.51 10.35
CA GLU A 133 9.48 4.40 11.66
C GLU A 133 11.00 4.66 11.56
N PRO A 134 11.43 5.86 11.19
CA PRO A 134 12.85 6.13 10.93
C PRO A 134 13.74 5.91 12.15
N GLU A 135 13.22 6.08 13.35
CA GLU A 135 13.98 5.88 14.60
C GLU A 135 14.35 4.41 14.84
N ARG A 136 13.53 3.49 14.35
CA ARG A 136 13.74 2.05 14.55
C ARG A 136 14.87 1.47 13.69
N TYR A 137 15.16 2.11 12.57
CA TYR A 137 16.10 1.63 11.56
C TYR A 137 17.36 2.51 11.41
N ARG A 138 17.66 3.30 12.41
CA ARG A 138 18.89 4.07 12.51
C ARG A 138 20.10 3.22 12.84
#